data_06b095175c43efe60cfc1300d01de0d6
#
_entry.id   06b095175c43efe60cfc1300d01de0d6
#
_cell.length_a   1.000
_cell.length_b   1.000
_cell.length_c   1.000
_cell.angle_alpha   90.00
_cell.angle_beta   90.00
_cell.angle_gamma   90.00
#
_symmetry.space_group_name_H-M   'P 1'
#
loop_
_entity.id
_entity.type
_entity.pdbx_description
1 polymer ?
#
loop_
_entity_poly.entity_id
_entity_poly.type
_entity_poly.pdbx_seq_one_letter_code
_entity_poly.pdbx_strand_id
1 'polypeptide(L)'
;MLDYLVSWNKSPLDQFIIRDLFSIKADLLANLQISLTNIGLYLMISTFIIFMFYLLATNYNIVTPNSWSISHESLYATVYSIVVNQINANKGQMFFPFISALFIYILVNNLIGLIPYSFAPTSHFISTFFISFTVVIGATILGFQIHALKFFSLFVPSGCPLALLPLLVFIEFISYLSRNVSLGLRLAANILSGHMLLNILSGFTYNIINKGIIFFILGLLPLLFIIAFSGLEVGIAFIQAQVFVVLSSSYIKDCLELH
;
A
#
# COMPACT_ATOMS: atom_id res chain seq x y z
N MET A 1 -28.03 -18.18 16.56
CA MET A 1 -27.64 -16.81 17.01
C MET A 1 -26.64 -16.85 18.18
N LEU A 2 -26.64 -17.88 19.01
CA LEU A 2 -25.66 -18.08 20.11
C LEU A 2 -24.29 -18.61 19.63
N ASP A 3 -24.22 -19.31 18.50
CA ASP A 3 -22.98 -19.84 17.95
C ASP A 3 -22.01 -18.76 17.42
N TYR A 4 -22.50 -17.54 17.17
CA TYR A 4 -21.67 -16.40 16.79
C TYR A 4 -20.91 -15.77 17.96
N LEU A 5 -21.34 -16.00 19.21
CA LEU A 5 -20.71 -15.42 20.41
C LEU A 5 -19.63 -16.31 21.03
N VAL A 6 -19.54 -17.60 20.62
CA VAL A 6 -18.60 -18.58 21.23
C VAL A 6 -17.31 -18.78 20.43
N SER A 7 -17.10 -18.10 19.31
CA SER A 7 -15.97 -18.38 18.43
C SER A 7 -14.78 -17.42 18.58
N TRP A 8 -14.35 -17.17 19.80
CA TRP A 8 -13.05 -16.51 20.08
C TRP A 8 -11.83 -17.39 19.70
N ASN A 9 -12.06 -18.63 19.30
CA ASN A 9 -11.05 -19.53 18.75
C ASN A 9 -10.90 -19.46 17.22
N LYS A 10 -11.47 -18.42 16.57
CA LYS A 10 -11.21 -18.22 15.14
C LYS A 10 -9.76 -17.80 14.93
N SER A 11 -9.17 -18.39 13.92
CA SER A 11 -7.82 -17.98 13.48
C SER A 11 -7.79 -16.47 13.23
N PRO A 12 -6.76 -15.73 13.67
CA PRO A 12 -6.63 -14.32 13.38
C PRO A 12 -6.57 -14.01 11.87
N LEU A 13 -6.40 -15.02 11.03
CA LEU A 13 -6.42 -14.93 9.57
C LEU A 13 -7.84 -14.92 8.98
N ASP A 14 -8.87 -15.31 9.73
CA ASP A 14 -10.25 -15.38 9.23
C ASP A 14 -10.80 -14.02 8.78
N GLN A 15 -10.28 -12.93 9.31
CA GLN A 15 -10.64 -11.56 8.91
C GLN A 15 -10.19 -11.22 7.47
N PHE A 16 -9.20 -11.94 6.93
CA PHE A 16 -8.65 -11.70 5.59
C PHE A 16 -9.21 -12.66 4.54
N ILE A 17 -10.15 -13.53 4.90
CA ILE A 17 -10.77 -14.46 3.94
C ILE A 17 -11.61 -13.69 2.94
N ILE A 18 -11.34 -13.94 1.66
CA ILE A 18 -12.13 -13.40 0.55
C ILE A 18 -13.48 -14.10 0.55
N ARG A 19 -14.56 -13.31 0.63
CA ARG A 19 -15.94 -13.81 0.59
C ARG A 19 -16.66 -13.17 -0.58
N ASP A 20 -17.42 -13.98 -1.31
CA ASP A 20 -18.33 -13.49 -2.34
C ASP A 20 -19.56 -12.88 -1.67
N LEU A 21 -19.84 -11.60 -1.96
CA LEU A 21 -21.02 -10.90 -1.47
C LEU A 21 -22.22 -11.12 -2.40
N PHE A 22 -21.98 -10.98 -3.70
CA PHE A 22 -22.96 -11.25 -4.75
C PHE A 22 -22.28 -12.04 -5.85
N SER A 23 -22.86 -13.17 -6.24
CA SER A 23 -22.40 -13.96 -7.37
C SER A 23 -23.52 -14.16 -8.39
N ILE A 24 -23.27 -13.73 -9.63
CA ILE A 24 -24.14 -13.99 -10.77
C ILE A 24 -23.49 -15.09 -11.60
N LYS A 25 -24.17 -16.24 -11.72
CA LYS A 25 -23.73 -17.33 -12.58
C LYS A 25 -24.39 -17.13 -13.94
N ALA A 26 -23.60 -16.91 -14.96
CA ALA A 26 -24.07 -16.85 -16.34
C ALA A 26 -23.79 -18.19 -17.01
N ASP A 27 -24.75 -19.12 -16.93
CA ASP A 27 -24.63 -20.48 -17.50
C ASP A 27 -24.47 -20.47 -19.05
N LEU A 28 -24.84 -19.36 -19.72
CA LEU A 28 -24.75 -19.18 -21.19
C LEU A 28 -23.33 -18.92 -21.71
N LEU A 29 -22.39 -18.51 -20.88
CA LEU A 29 -21.03 -18.10 -21.25
C LEU A 29 -19.98 -18.98 -20.55
N ALA A 30 -20.07 -20.29 -20.70
CA ALA A 30 -19.05 -21.27 -20.27
C ALA A 30 -18.53 -21.04 -18.82
N ASN A 31 -19.44 -21.10 -17.83
CA ASN A 31 -19.11 -20.98 -16.39
C ASN A 31 -18.47 -19.65 -15.95
N LEU A 32 -18.71 -18.56 -16.63
CA LEU A 32 -18.33 -17.23 -16.16
C LEU A 32 -19.13 -16.88 -14.91
N GLN A 33 -18.46 -16.87 -13.75
CA GLN A 33 -19.00 -16.36 -12.50
C GLN A 33 -18.48 -14.93 -12.30
N ILE A 34 -19.39 -13.96 -12.35
CA ILE A 34 -19.08 -12.58 -11.96
C ILE A 34 -19.49 -12.46 -10.50
N SER A 35 -18.51 -12.39 -9.61
CA SER A 35 -18.74 -12.20 -8.18
C SER A 35 -18.18 -10.88 -7.71
N LEU A 36 -19.00 -10.12 -6.96
CA LEU A 36 -18.53 -8.98 -6.18
C LEU A 36 -17.99 -9.52 -4.87
N THR A 37 -16.67 -9.44 -4.70
CA THR A 37 -15.97 -9.89 -3.50
C THR A 37 -15.75 -8.74 -2.51
N ASN A 38 -15.41 -9.06 -1.25
CA ASN A 38 -15.03 -8.07 -0.23
C ASN A 38 -13.96 -7.12 -0.74
N ILE A 39 -12.92 -7.63 -1.42
CA ILE A 39 -11.84 -6.82 -1.98
C ILE A 39 -12.40 -5.77 -2.94
N GLY A 40 -13.23 -6.19 -3.89
CA GLY A 40 -13.83 -5.28 -4.87
C GLY A 40 -14.64 -4.18 -4.22
N LEU A 41 -15.46 -4.52 -3.20
CA LEU A 41 -16.26 -3.55 -2.47
C LEU A 41 -15.39 -2.51 -1.75
N TYR A 42 -14.35 -2.95 -1.02
CA TYR A 42 -13.47 -2.01 -0.30
C TYR A 42 -12.62 -1.16 -1.24
N LEU A 43 -12.21 -1.67 -2.40
CA LEU A 43 -11.56 -0.87 -3.43
C LEU A 43 -12.51 0.19 -4.03
N MET A 44 -13.80 -0.12 -4.20
CA MET A 44 -14.81 0.87 -4.62
C MET A 44 -15.01 1.94 -3.55
N ILE A 45 -15.07 1.56 -2.28
CA ILE A 45 -15.18 2.51 -1.16
C ILE A 45 -13.95 3.41 -1.10
N SER A 46 -12.75 2.87 -1.25
CA SER A 46 -11.52 3.67 -1.23
C SER A 46 -11.46 4.69 -2.36
N THR A 47 -11.83 4.29 -3.58
CA THR A 47 -11.89 5.22 -4.72
C THR A 47 -12.97 6.29 -4.53
N PHE A 48 -14.11 5.93 -3.94
CA PHE A 48 -15.15 6.90 -3.59
C PHE A 48 -14.68 7.92 -2.54
N ILE A 49 -13.97 7.48 -1.50
CA ILE A 49 -13.40 8.37 -0.47
C ILE A 49 -12.38 9.32 -1.10
N ILE A 50 -11.49 8.84 -1.99
CA ILE A 50 -10.52 9.67 -2.69
C ILE A 50 -11.23 10.73 -3.52
N PHE A 51 -12.27 10.35 -4.25
CA PHE A 51 -13.07 11.26 -5.07
C PHE A 51 -13.78 12.33 -4.22
N MET A 52 -14.40 11.92 -3.11
CA MET A 52 -15.04 12.85 -2.17
C MET A 52 -14.03 13.80 -1.53
N PHE A 53 -12.86 13.31 -1.14
CA PHE A 53 -11.79 14.15 -0.59
C PHE A 53 -11.35 15.22 -1.60
N TYR A 54 -11.19 14.83 -2.87
CA TYR A 54 -10.87 15.77 -3.93
C TYR A 54 -11.96 16.83 -4.15
N LEU A 55 -13.23 16.42 -4.19
CA LEU A 55 -14.36 17.36 -4.32
C LEU A 55 -14.45 18.34 -3.16
N LEU A 56 -14.23 17.89 -1.92
CA LEU A 56 -14.24 18.76 -0.73
C LEU A 56 -13.04 19.71 -0.70
N ALA A 57 -11.90 19.32 -1.26
CA ALA A 57 -10.71 20.15 -1.34
C ALA A 57 -10.81 21.24 -2.41
N THR A 58 -11.55 20.99 -3.50
CA THR A 58 -11.72 21.95 -4.60
C THR A 58 -12.83 22.96 -4.29
N ASN A 59 -12.46 24.14 -3.85
CA ASN A 59 -13.37 25.24 -3.51
C ASN A 59 -13.20 26.38 -4.53
N TYR A 60 -13.92 26.31 -5.65
CA TYR A 60 -13.73 27.20 -6.80
C TYR A 60 -14.11 28.66 -6.54
N ASN A 61 -14.91 28.95 -5.51
CA ASN A 61 -15.53 30.26 -5.30
C ASN A 61 -14.94 31.07 -4.14
N ILE A 62 -13.97 30.56 -3.39
CA ILE A 62 -13.48 31.17 -2.16
C ILE A 62 -11.96 31.32 -2.22
N VAL A 63 -11.49 32.55 -2.01
CA VAL A 63 -10.03 32.86 -1.96
C VAL A 63 -9.41 32.32 -0.66
N THR A 64 -10.21 32.16 0.40
CA THR A 64 -9.73 31.63 1.68
C THR A 64 -9.76 30.10 1.66
N PRO A 65 -8.63 29.42 1.98
CA PRO A 65 -8.59 27.96 1.99
C PRO A 65 -9.48 27.39 3.10
N ASN A 66 -10.20 26.32 2.78
CA ASN A 66 -10.92 25.50 3.74
C ASN A 66 -9.95 24.52 4.41
N SER A 67 -10.28 23.98 5.59
CA SER A 67 -9.47 22.95 6.27
C SER A 67 -9.18 21.71 5.40
N TRP A 68 -10.11 21.32 4.54
CA TRP A 68 -9.92 20.23 3.57
C TRP A 68 -8.91 20.61 2.47
N SER A 69 -8.93 21.85 1.98
CA SER A 69 -7.96 22.32 0.99
C SER A 69 -6.55 22.41 1.57
N ILE A 70 -6.41 22.83 2.84
CA ILE A 70 -5.12 22.87 3.54
C ILE A 70 -4.54 21.46 3.69
N SER A 71 -5.40 20.48 4.03
CA SER A 71 -4.97 19.07 4.11
C SER A 71 -4.50 18.54 2.77
N HIS A 72 -5.22 18.85 1.69
CA HIS A 72 -4.85 18.43 0.34
C HIS A 72 -3.55 19.11 -0.11
N GLU A 73 -3.37 20.39 0.19
CA GLU A 73 -2.14 21.14 -0.12
C GLU A 73 -0.93 20.57 0.62
N SER A 74 -1.07 20.17 1.88
CA SER A 74 0.01 19.55 2.64
C SER A 74 0.44 18.20 2.05
N LEU A 75 -0.52 17.38 1.60
CA LEU A 75 -0.23 16.13 0.90
C LEU A 75 0.44 16.38 -0.45
N TYR A 76 -0.05 17.39 -1.19
CA TYR A 76 0.56 17.82 -2.44
C TYR A 76 2.02 18.25 -2.24
N ALA A 77 2.29 19.10 -1.24
CA ALA A 77 3.62 19.57 -0.92
C ALA A 77 4.59 18.44 -0.56
N THR A 78 4.12 17.43 0.20
CA THR A 78 4.95 16.26 0.54
C THR A 78 5.32 15.45 -0.70
N VAL A 79 4.37 15.15 -1.58
CA VAL A 79 4.64 14.41 -2.82
C VAL A 79 5.51 15.23 -3.77
N TYR A 80 5.25 16.54 -3.89
CA TYR A 80 6.05 17.42 -4.72
C TYR A 80 7.52 17.47 -4.28
N SER A 81 7.76 17.56 -2.98
CA SER A 81 9.13 17.55 -2.44
C SER A 81 9.85 16.22 -2.76
N ILE A 82 9.16 15.08 -2.69
CA ILE A 82 9.73 13.78 -3.04
C ILE A 82 10.11 13.73 -4.53
N VAL A 83 9.20 14.16 -5.41
CA VAL A 83 9.42 14.12 -6.86
C VAL A 83 10.57 15.03 -7.29
N VAL A 84 10.64 16.26 -6.76
CA VAL A 84 11.71 17.20 -7.06
C VAL A 84 13.06 16.69 -6.57
N ASN A 85 13.12 16.12 -5.38
CA ASN A 85 14.37 15.60 -4.83
C ASN A 85 14.86 14.33 -5.56
N GLN A 86 13.96 13.53 -6.13
CA GLN A 86 14.32 12.28 -6.80
C GLN A 86 14.55 12.44 -8.31
N ILE A 87 13.64 13.12 -9.04
CA ILE A 87 13.60 13.12 -10.52
C ILE A 87 14.13 14.41 -11.13
N ASN A 88 14.25 15.50 -10.40
CA ASN A 88 14.42 16.91 -10.84
C ASN A 88 13.10 17.63 -11.18
N ALA A 89 13.09 18.95 -10.97
CA ALA A 89 11.87 19.77 -11.12
C ALA A 89 11.28 19.75 -12.54
N ASN A 90 12.12 19.78 -13.58
CA ASN A 90 11.66 19.93 -14.97
C ASN A 90 11.05 18.62 -15.54
N LYS A 91 11.72 17.48 -15.29
CA LYS A 91 11.25 16.18 -15.79
C LYS A 91 10.18 15.57 -14.87
N GLY A 92 10.24 15.86 -13.57
CA GLY A 92 9.34 15.33 -12.56
C GLY A 92 7.90 15.81 -12.70
N GLN A 93 7.67 17.00 -13.28
CA GLN A 93 6.32 17.54 -13.43
C GLN A 93 5.41 16.66 -14.27
N MET A 94 5.93 15.98 -15.29
CA MET A 94 5.17 15.05 -16.12
C MET A 94 4.70 13.81 -15.36
N PHE A 95 5.50 13.31 -14.41
CA PHE A 95 5.21 12.10 -13.63
C PHE A 95 4.47 12.39 -12.32
N PHE A 96 4.41 13.65 -11.92
CA PHE A 96 3.77 14.09 -10.68
C PHE A 96 2.32 13.60 -10.52
N PRO A 97 1.42 13.70 -11.53
CA PRO A 97 0.04 13.24 -11.38
C PRO A 97 -0.05 11.75 -11.07
N PHE A 98 0.77 10.93 -11.71
CA PHE A 98 0.83 9.48 -11.48
C PHE A 98 1.30 9.17 -10.05
N ILE A 99 2.40 9.80 -9.63
CA ILE A 99 3.01 9.59 -8.31
C ILE A 99 2.07 10.08 -7.20
N SER A 100 1.38 11.21 -7.38
CA SER A 100 0.42 11.73 -6.42
C SER A 100 -0.83 10.84 -6.28
N ALA A 101 -1.35 10.34 -7.40
CA ALA A 101 -2.48 9.40 -7.39
C ALA A 101 -2.11 8.11 -6.66
N LEU A 102 -0.92 7.59 -6.91
CA LEU A 102 -0.40 6.39 -6.27
C LEU A 102 -0.22 6.58 -4.75
N PHE A 103 0.31 7.74 -4.33
CA PHE A 103 0.46 8.08 -2.92
C PHE A 103 -0.87 8.09 -2.19
N ILE A 104 -1.85 8.85 -2.72
CA ILE A 104 -3.18 8.99 -2.11
C ILE A 104 -3.90 7.63 -2.09
N TYR A 105 -3.80 6.86 -3.17
CA TYR A 105 -4.40 5.54 -3.25
C TYR A 105 -3.87 4.58 -2.17
N ILE A 106 -2.55 4.48 -2.02
CA ILE A 106 -1.95 3.60 -0.99
C ILE A 106 -2.29 4.10 0.40
N LEU A 107 -2.19 5.42 0.65
CA LEU A 107 -2.48 6.02 1.94
C LEU A 107 -3.91 5.74 2.39
N VAL A 108 -4.89 6.00 1.51
CA VAL A 108 -6.32 5.80 1.83
C VAL A 108 -6.64 4.32 2.05
N ASN A 109 -6.12 3.41 1.22
CA ASN A 109 -6.33 1.98 1.41
C ASN A 109 -5.72 1.47 2.73
N ASN A 110 -4.54 1.95 3.11
CA ASN A 110 -3.93 1.60 4.39
C ASN A 110 -4.75 2.14 5.56
N LEU A 111 -5.23 3.39 5.49
CA LEU A 111 -6.04 4.00 6.55
C LEU A 111 -7.40 3.32 6.71
N ILE A 112 -8.06 2.95 5.61
CA ILE A 112 -9.33 2.19 5.66
C ILE A 112 -9.09 0.82 6.32
N GLY A 113 -7.97 0.18 5.99
CA GLY A 113 -7.58 -1.08 6.60
C GLY A 113 -7.43 -1.02 8.12
N LEU A 114 -6.99 0.12 8.68
CA LEU A 114 -6.82 0.29 10.13
C LEU A 114 -8.13 0.44 10.92
N ILE A 115 -9.27 0.65 10.25
CA ILE A 115 -10.57 0.74 10.93
C ILE A 115 -10.91 -0.65 11.51
N PRO A 116 -11.24 -0.75 12.80
CA PRO A 116 -11.61 -2.02 13.42
C PRO A 116 -12.76 -2.69 12.66
N TYR A 117 -12.65 -4.00 12.45
CA TYR A 117 -13.60 -4.82 11.68
C TYR A 117 -13.68 -4.52 10.17
N SER A 118 -12.87 -3.62 9.64
CA SER A 118 -12.78 -3.40 8.21
C SER A 118 -11.91 -4.46 7.54
N PHE A 119 -12.17 -4.68 6.26
CA PHE A 119 -11.33 -5.51 5.42
C PHE A 119 -10.21 -4.64 4.80
N ALA A 120 -8.96 -5.07 4.93
CA ALA A 120 -7.82 -4.35 4.38
C ALA A 120 -7.43 -4.92 3.00
N PRO A 121 -7.71 -4.24 1.87
CA PRO A 121 -7.34 -4.74 0.54
C PRO A 121 -5.81 -4.89 0.37
N THR A 122 -5.05 -4.01 1.04
CA THR A 122 -3.58 -4.00 1.01
C THR A 122 -2.93 -5.09 1.85
N SER A 123 -3.69 -5.88 2.63
CA SER A 123 -3.18 -7.06 3.34
C SER A 123 -2.92 -8.24 2.40
N HIS A 124 -3.58 -8.27 1.23
CA HIS A 124 -3.40 -9.32 0.25
C HIS A 124 -2.17 -9.09 -0.61
N PHE A 125 -1.25 -10.06 -0.60
CA PHE A 125 -0.02 -10.02 -1.40
C PHE A 125 -0.29 -9.80 -2.89
N ILE A 126 -1.34 -10.42 -3.45
CA ILE A 126 -1.69 -10.29 -4.86
C ILE A 126 -1.98 -8.83 -5.22
N SER A 127 -2.76 -8.12 -4.39
CA SER A 127 -3.13 -6.72 -4.64
C SER A 127 -1.91 -5.79 -4.59
N THR A 128 -1.03 -5.97 -3.60
CA THR A 128 0.18 -5.15 -3.43
C THR A 128 1.25 -5.45 -4.49
N PHE A 129 1.40 -6.72 -4.87
CA PHE A 129 2.26 -7.09 -6.00
C PHE A 129 1.75 -6.51 -7.31
N PHE A 130 0.45 -6.54 -7.56
CA PHE A 130 -0.11 -5.94 -8.77
C PHE A 130 0.25 -4.46 -8.87
N ILE A 131 0.13 -3.68 -7.78
CA ILE A 131 0.49 -2.27 -7.75
C ILE A 131 2.00 -2.09 -7.98
N SER A 132 2.86 -2.86 -7.30
CA SER A 132 4.30 -2.74 -7.48
C SER A 132 4.76 -3.15 -8.88
N PHE A 133 4.18 -4.20 -9.45
CA PHE A 133 4.46 -4.62 -10.83
C PHE A 133 4.02 -3.59 -11.87
N THR A 134 2.85 -2.97 -11.69
CA THR A 134 2.40 -1.91 -12.63
C THR A 134 3.36 -0.73 -12.64
N VAL A 135 3.89 -0.32 -11.49
CA VAL A 135 4.89 0.75 -11.40
C VAL A 135 6.18 0.37 -12.12
N VAL A 136 6.72 -0.81 -11.86
CA VAL A 136 8.01 -1.23 -12.43
C VAL A 136 7.88 -1.52 -13.92
N ILE A 137 6.80 -2.20 -14.37
CA ILE A 137 6.54 -2.42 -15.79
C ILE A 137 6.36 -1.08 -16.50
N GLY A 138 5.62 -0.13 -15.91
CA GLY A 138 5.46 1.21 -16.46
C GLY A 138 6.81 1.92 -16.62
N ALA A 139 7.67 1.87 -15.61
CA ALA A 139 9.01 2.45 -15.66
C ALA A 139 9.89 1.75 -16.71
N THR A 140 9.85 0.42 -16.81
CA THR A 140 10.63 -0.32 -17.85
C THR A 140 10.17 0.02 -19.26
N ILE A 141 8.87 0.07 -19.53
CA ILE A 141 8.33 0.46 -20.84
C ILE A 141 8.78 1.88 -21.19
N LEU A 142 8.72 2.80 -20.24
CA LEU A 142 9.21 4.17 -20.41
C LEU A 142 10.70 4.21 -20.73
N GLY A 143 11.52 3.44 -20.02
CA GLY A 143 12.95 3.32 -20.30
C GLY A 143 13.24 2.80 -21.72
N PHE A 144 12.48 1.80 -22.17
CA PHE A 144 12.58 1.31 -23.55
C PHE A 144 12.12 2.33 -24.62
N GLN A 145 11.10 3.12 -24.33
CA GLN A 145 10.64 4.16 -25.26
C GLN A 145 11.68 5.28 -25.42
N ILE A 146 12.39 5.66 -24.37
CA ILE A 146 13.35 6.76 -24.40
C ILE A 146 14.70 6.29 -24.95
N HIS A 147 15.21 5.14 -24.50
CA HIS A 147 16.57 4.70 -24.74
C HIS A 147 16.69 3.49 -25.68
N ALA A 148 15.57 2.85 -26.03
CA ALA A 148 15.56 1.63 -26.85
C ALA A 148 16.54 0.58 -26.31
N LEU A 149 17.44 0.04 -27.17
CA LEU A 149 18.40 -0.98 -26.76
C LEU A 149 19.48 -0.49 -25.76
N LYS A 150 19.71 0.83 -25.67
CA LYS A 150 20.64 1.37 -24.68
C LYS A 150 20.15 1.18 -23.24
N PHE A 151 18.86 0.88 -23.03
CA PHE A 151 18.33 0.58 -21.71
C PHE A 151 19.06 -0.58 -21.01
N PHE A 152 19.56 -1.55 -21.76
CA PHE A 152 20.35 -2.65 -21.20
C PHE A 152 21.68 -2.22 -20.60
N SER A 153 22.17 -1.01 -20.90
CA SER A 153 23.37 -0.48 -20.24
C SER A 153 23.16 -0.20 -18.76
N LEU A 154 21.91 -0.08 -18.31
CA LEU A 154 21.57 0.04 -16.87
C LEU A 154 22.11 -1.14 -16.05
N PHE A 155 22.16 -2.34 -16.66
CA PHE A 155 22.66 -3.56 -16.01
C PHE A 155 24.18 -3.73 -16.11
N VAL A 156 24.88 -2.82 -16.80
CA VAL A 156 26.32 -2.88 -17.02
C VAL A 156 26.99 -1.71 -16.31
N PRO A 157 27.51 -1.90 -15.08
CA PRO A 157 28.20 -0.82 -14.37
C PRO A 157 29.50 -0.43 -15.09
N SER A 158 29.74 0.88 -15.19
CA SER A 158 30.92 1.43 -15.84
C SER A 158 32.22 1.08 -15.09
N GLY A 159 33.25 0.64 -15.81
CA GLY A 159 34.59 0.36 -15.25
C GLY A 159 34.84 -1.08 -14.79
N CYS A 160 33.96 -2.04 -15.12
CA CYS A 160 34.18 -3.44 -14.75
C CYS A 160 35.09 -4.21 -15.72
N PRO A 161 35.93 -5.14 -15.20
CA PRO A 161 36.73 -6.02 -16.05
C PRO A 161 35.81 -6.98 -16.82
N LEU A 162 36.10 -7.19 -18.11
CA LEU A 162 35.33 -7.99 -19.06
C LEU A 162 35.02 -9.42 -18.56
N ALA A 163 35.93 -10.02 -17.79
CA ALA A 163 35.77 -11.38 -17.28
C ALA A 163 34.66 -11.51 -16.23
N LEU A 164 34.37 -10.45 -15.47
CA LEU A 164 33.33 -10.44 -14.43
C LEU A 164 31.96 -9.90 -14.92
N LEU A 165 31.93 -9.37 -16.14
CA LEU A 165 30.76 -8.69 -16.69
C LEU A 165 29.50 -9.57 -16.71
N PRO A 166 29.48 -10.84 -17.16
CA PRO A 166 28.28 -11.66 -17.20
C PRO A 166 27.69 -11.94 -15.79
N LEU A 167 28.58 -12.14 -14.80
CA LEU A 167 28.14 -12.34 -13.41
C LEU A 167 27.49 -11.07 -12.85
N LEU A 168 28.07 -9.91 -13.14
CA LEU A 168 27.62 -8.62 -12.64
C LEU A 168 26.24 -8.24 -13.22
N VAL A 169 26.05 -8.44 -14.53
CA VAL A 169 24.75 -8.23 -15.21
C VAL A 169 23.68 -9.13 -14.59
N PHE A 170 24.00 -10.37 -14.27
CA PHE A 170 23.05 -11.29 -13.66
C PHE A 170 22.64 -10.84 -12.24
N ILE A 171 23.61 -10.39 -11.42
CA ILE A 171 23.36 -9.86 -10.08
C ILE A 171 22.48 -8.60 -10.14
N GLU A 172 22.79 -7.67 -11.06
CA GLU A 172 22.03 -6.42 -11.22
C GLU A 172 20.59 -6.69 -11.68
N PHE A 173 20.40 -7.64 -12.58
CA PHE A 173 19.07 -8.07 -13.02
C PHE A 173 18.25 -8.67 -11.87
N ILE A 174 18.84 -9.55 -11.05
CA ILE A 174 18.19 -10.10 -9.87
C ILE A 174 17.90 -9.00 -8.85
N SER A 175 18.82 -8.06 -8.64
CA SER A 175 18.64 -6.91 -7.76
C SER A 175 17.45 -6.05 -8.18
N TYR A 176 17.29 -5.79 -9.47
CA TYR A 176 16.18 -5.05 -10.05
C TYR A 176 14.84 -5.75 -9.79
N LEU A 177 14.75 -7.06 -10.01
CA LEU A 177 13.54 -7.84 -9.73
C LEU A 177 13.24 -7.94 -8.24
N SER A 178 14.25 -8.20 -7.41
CA SER A 178 14.08 -8.36 -5.96
C SER A 178 13.58 -7.07 -5.28
N ARG A 179 14.03 -5.93 -5.78
CA ARG A 179 13.61 -4.59 -5.33
C ARG A 179 12.11 -4.40 -5.51
N ASN A 180 11.55 -4.84 -6.65
CA ASN A 180 10.12 -4.81 -6.94
C ASN A 180 9.31 -5.72 -6.01
N VAL A 181 9.77 -6.95 -5.85
CA VAL A 181 9.14 -7.93 -4.93
C VAL A 181 9.15 -7.40 -3.49
N SER A 182 10.29 -6.85 -3.05
CA SER A 182 10.43 -6.26 -1.71
C SER A 182 9.47 -5.10 -1.47
N LEU A 183 9.21 -4.27 -2.49
CA LEU A 183 8.27 -3.14 -2.40
C LEU A 183 6.85 -3.62 -2.11
N GLY A 184 6.34 -4.59 -2.86
CA GLY A 184 5.00 -5.16 -2.68
C GLY A 184 4.87 -5.95 -1.37
N LEU A 185 5.88 -6.79 -1.05
CA LEU A 185 5.90 -7.54 0.21
C LEU A 185 5.88 -6.64 1.44
N ARG A 186 6.65 -5.57 1.45
CA ARG A 186 6.72 -4.64 2.56
C ARG A 186 5.36 -4.01 2.85
N LEU A 187 4.63 -3.60 1.81
CA LEU A 187 3.31 -3.00 1.96
C LEU A 187 2.33 -4.00 2.60
N ALA A 188 2.23 -5.21 2.06
CA ALA A 188 1.31 -6.22 2.58
C ALA A 188 1.71 -6.72 3.96
N ALA A 189 3.00 -7.00 4.19
CA ALA A 189 3.49 -7.56 5.44
C ALA A 189 3.28 -6.62 6.62
N ASN A 190 3.48 -5.30 6.44
CA ASN A 190 3.27 -4.33 7.51
C ASN A 190 1.80 -4.28 7.94
N ILE A 191 0.86 -4.27 6.99
CA ILE A 191 -0.58 -4.24 7.31
C ILE A 191 -1.02 -5.57 7.92
N LEU A 192 -0.61 -6.71 7.32
CA LEU A 192 -0.98 -8.03 7.82
C LEU A 192 -0.45 -8.27 9.25
N SER A 193 0.84 -7.99 9.48
CA SER A 193 1.47 -8.22 10.79
C SER A 193 0.88 -7.35 11.88
N GLY A 194 0.57 -6.07 11.59
CA GLY A 194 -0.04 -5.16 12.52
C GLY A 194 -1.41 -5.65 12.98
N HIS A 195 -2.30 -5.96 12.04
CA HIS A 195 -3.62 -6.49 12.35
C HIS A 195 -3.59 -7.82 13.11
N MET A 196 -2.67 -8.72 12.74
CA MET A 196 -2.53 -10.00 13.46
C MET A 196 -2.08 -9.77 14.90
N LEU A 197 -1.12 -8.88 15.13
CA LEU A 197 -0.62 -8.54 16.45
C LEU A 197 -1.74 -7.94 17.32
N LEU A 198 -2.49 -6.97 16.80
CA LEU A 198 -3.61 -6.35 17.53
C LEU A 198 -4.70 -7.38 17.86
N ASN A 199 -5.03 -8.27 16.94
CA ASN A 199 -6.04 -9.30 17.15
C ASN A 199 -5.64 -10.29 18.24
N ILE A 200 -4.40 -10.78 18.23
CA ILE A 200 -3.86 -11.69 19.26
C ILE A 200 -3.84 -10.99 20.62
N LEU A 201 -3.37 -9.74 20.68
CA LEU A 201 -3.27 -8.97 21.92
C LEU A 201 -4.64 -8.66 22.49
N SER A 202 -5.63 -8.33 21.64
CA SER A 202 -7.01 -8.09 22.06
C SER A 202 -7.67 -9.35 22.65
N GLY A 203 -7.47 -10.50 22.02
CA GLY A 203 -7.94 -11.79 22.53
C GLY A 203 -7.33 -12.15 23.89
N PHE A 204 -6.03 -11.90 24.07
CA PHE A 204 -5.34 -12.09 25.34
C PHE A 204 -5.90 -11.17 26.43
N THR A 205 -6.09 -9.88 26.12
CA THR A 205 -6.64 -8.88 27.04
C THR A 205 -8.05 -9.26 27.48
N TYR A 206 -8.90 -9.67 26.54
CA TYR A 206 -10.26 -10.12 26.82
C TYR A 206 -10.30 -11.31 27.79
N ASN A 207 -9.43 -12.30 27.55
CA ASN A 207 -9.34 -13.48 28.42
C ASN A 207 -8.87 -13.16 29.84
N ILE A 208 -8.01 -12.15 30.02
CA ILE A 208 -7.58 -11.70 31.34
C ILE A 208 -8.70 -10.98 32.08
N ILE A 209 -9.34 -10.01 31.41
CA ILE A 209 -10.37 -9.15 32.03
C ILE A 209 -11.55 -9.98 32.56
N ASN A 210 -11.92 -11.06 31.88
CA ASN A 210 -13.05 -11.91 32.25
C ASN A 210 -12.79 -12.83 33.45
N LYS A 211 -11.56 -12.90 34.00
CA LYS A 211 -11.22 -13.82 35.11
C LYS A 211 -11.54 -13.27 36.51
N GLY A 212 -11.89 -11.98 36.65
CA GLY A 212 -12.26 -11.40 37.94
C GLY A 212 -11.73 -9.97 38.14
N ILE A 213 -12.11 -9.34 39.28
CA ILE A 213 -11.83 -7.92 39.52
C ILE A 213 -10.32 -7.61 39.61
N ILE A 214 -9.54 -8.49 40.24
CA ILE A 214 -8.09 -8.31 40.34
C ILE A 214 -7.43 -8.40 38.94
N PHE A 215 -7.91 -9.35 38.12
CA PHE A 215 -7.46 -9.53 36.74
C PHE A 215 -7.91 -8.42 35.80
N PHE A 216 -9.02 -7.72 36.13
CA PHE A 216 -9.45 -6.53 35.41
C PHE A 216 -8.41 -5.42 35.49
N ILE A 217 -7.89 -5.13 36.70
CA ILE A 217 -6.82 -4.13 36.86
C ILE A 217 -5.57 -4.52 36.10
N LEU A 218 -5.21 -5.81 36.16
CA LEU A 218 -4.04 -6.33 35.44
C LEU A 218 -4.24 -6.24 33.91
N GLY A 219 -5.46 -6.40 33.43
CA GLY A 219 -5.83 -6.29 32.01
C GLY A 219 -5.75 -4.88 31.43
N LEU A 220 -5.72 -3.83 32.26
CA LEU A 220 -5.51 -2.46 31.80
C LEU A 220 -4.13 -2.25 31.17
N LEU A 221 -3.11 -2.97 31.63
CA LEU A 221 -1.74 -2.85 31.10
C LEU A 221 -1.67 -3.30 29.61
N PRO A 222 -2.11 -4.51 29.21
CA PRO A 222 -2.13 -4.88 27.80
C PRO A 222 -3.08 -4.03 26.97
N LEU A 223 -4.17 -3.48 27.55
CA LEU A 223 -5.04 -2.56 26.85
C LEU A 223 -4.33 -1.25 26.48
N LEU A 224 -3.49 -0.73 27.38
CA LEU A 224 -2.66 0.44 27.10
C LEU A 224 -1.68 0.15 25.95
N PHE A 225 -1.11 -1.05 25.88
CA PHE A 225 -0.27 -1.47 24.76
C PHE A 225 -1.05 -1.49 23.44
N ILE A 226 -2.29 -1.99 23.42
CA ILE A 226 -3.13 -1.98 22.21
C ILE A 226 -3.31 -0.56 21.69
N ILE A 227 -3.59 0.41 22.55
CA ILE A 227 -3.75 1.82 22.17
C ILE A 227 -2.45 2.38 21.60
N ALA A 228 -1.31 2.10 22.24
CA ALA A 228 -0.01 2.55 21.77
C ALA A 228 0.34 1.94 20.39
N PHE A 229 0.11 0.64 20.21
CA PHE A 229 0.35 -0.03 18.93
C PHE A 229 -0.58 0.44 17.82
N SER A 230 -1.87 0.69 18.09
CA SER A 230 -2.79 1.23 17.07
C SER A 230 -2.34 2.62 16.59
N GLY A 231 -1.85 3.47 17.49
CA GLY A 231 -1.26 4.76 17.09
C GLY A 231 0.00 4.60 16.24
N LEU A 232 0.85 3.64 16.58
CA LEU A 232 2.06 3.32 15.81
C LEU A 232 1.70 2.80 14.41
N GLU A 233 0.67 1.97 14.27
CA GLU A 233 0.21 1.46 12.97
C GLU A 233 -0.26 2.58 12.03
N VAL A 234 -0.94 3.61 12.55
CA VAL A 234 -1.31 4.79 11.76
C VAL A 234 -0.05 5.50 11.23
N GLY A 235 0.97 5.66 12.09
CA GLY A 235 2.26 6.22 11.67
C GLY A 235 2.95 5.40 10.59
N ILE A 236 2.98 4.07 10.75
CA ILE A 236 3.56 3.14 9.77
C ILE A 236 2.80 3.20 8.44
N ALA A 237 1.47 3.28 8.45
CA ALA A 237 0.66 3.38 7.24
C ALA A 237 1.03 4.61 6.40
N PHE A 238 1.26 5.76 7.05
CA PHE A 238 1.70 6.99 6.39
C PHE A 238 3.13 6.88 5.85
N ILE A 239 4.07 6.44 6.68
CA ILE A 239 5.49 6.26 6.29
C ILE A 239 5.59 5.26 5.13
N GLN A 240 4.80 4.18 5.15
CA GLN A 240 4.82 3.16 4.10
C GLN A 240 4.37 3.71 2.75
N ALA A 241 3.34 4.58 2.73
CA ALA A 241 2.92 5.26 1.52
C ALA A 241 4.03 6.18 0.97
N GLN A 242 4.73 6.92 1.85
CA GLN A 242 5.88 7.75 1.45
C GLN A 242 7.03 6.92 0.88
N VAL A 243 7.43 5.84 1.57
CA VAL A 243 8.53 4.96 1.12
C VAL A 243 8.20 4.33 -0.24
N PHE A 244 6.94 3.92 -0.44
CA PHE A 244 6.51 3.37 -1.73
C PHE A 244 6.70 4.38 -2.87
N VAL A 245 6.29 5.63 -2.64
CA VAL A 245 6.41 6.71 -3.62
C VAL A 245 7.86 7.12 -3.87
N VAL A 246 8.70 7.18 -2.85
CA VAL A 246 10.14 7.46 -2.99
C VAL A 246 10.81 6.39 -3.86
N LEU A 247 10.53 5.12 -3.59
CA LEU A 247 11.09 4.03 -4.39
C LEU A 247 10.56 3.99 -5.82
N SER A 248 9.26 4.25 -6.02
CA SER A 248 8.68 4.34 -7.37
C SER A 248 9.27 5.50 -8.16
N SER A 249 9.51 6.67 -7.53
CA SER A 249 10.16 7.81 -8.18
C SER A 249 11.64 7.53 -8.50
N SER A 250 12.36 6.78 -7.66
CA SER A 250 13.73 6.38 -7.99
C SER A 250 13.79 5.40 -9.18
N TYR A 251 12.82 4.48 -9.34
CA TYR A 251 12.74 3.63 -10.54
C TYR A 251 12.52 4.45 -11.82
N ILE A 252 11.66 5.47 -11.76
CA ILE A 252 11.43 6.36 -12.89
C ILE A 252 12.71 7.14 -13.21
N LYS A 253 13.45 7.60 -12.18
CA LYS A 253 14.73 8.26 -12.36
C LYS A 253 15.74 7.37 -13.06
N ASP A 254 15.95 6.14 -12.57
CA ASP A 254 16.89 5.17 -13.14
C ASP A 254 16.58 4.89 -14.61
N CYS A 255 15.28 4.93 -15.01
CA CYS A 255 14.88 4.78 -16.39
C CYS A 255 15.07 6.05 -17.25
N LEU A 256 15.05 7.24 -16.65
CA LEU A 256 15.24 8.51 -17.35
C LEU A 256 16.71 8.88 -17.55
N GLU A 257 17.57 8.51 -16.61
CA GLU A 257 18.98 8.83 -16.55
C GLU A 257 19.77 7.51 -16.47
N LEU A 258 20.16 6.99 -17.64
CA LEU A 258 21.06 5.83 -17.70
C LEU A 258 22.44 6.27 -17.19
N HIS A 259 23.04 5.45 -16.33
CA HIS A 259 24.43 5.64 -15.84
C HIS A 259 25.46 5.45 -16.94
#